data_601b1ab4c610906ecc82de18d7399b19
#
_entry.id   601b1ab4c610906ecc82de18d7399b19
#
_cell.length_a   1.000
_cell.length_b   1.000
_cell.length_c   1.000
_cell.angle_alpha   90.00
_cell.angle_beta   90.00
_cell.angle_gamma   90.00
#
_symmetry.space_group_name_H-M   'P 1'
#
loop_
_entity.id
_entity.type
_entity.pdbx_description
1 polymer ?
#
loop_
_entity_poly.entity_id
_entity_poly.type
_entity_poly.pdbx_seq_one_letter_code
_entity_poly.pdbx_strand_id
1 'polypeptide(L)'
;MHLLPNNQLFIFANRDSILYDWQTNTVTQTFPTIPGEPRNYPSAGSSVMLPLTAADGWTGAQILVCGGAAAGAFLNTAAQLPASITCGRMTVTDAAPGWAMENMPMRRNMGDMVLLPNRNVVIINGAGKGSQGWGFASAPVQTPVLYSPDYAAGTRFQTLTGSPIPRLYHSTANLLPDGRILVAGSNTHQFYTFTGAYPTELRIEAFSPPYLGGARPALSAVPGALGYGVAFTVTVAYTGTLAGNIELNLLSAPYVTHSFAQVHI
;
A
#
# COMPACT_ATOMS: atom_id res chain seq x y z
N MET A 1 5.80 4.48 -8.55
CA MET A 1 5.99 5.90 -8.96
C MET A 1 4.94 6.73 -8.27
N HIS A 2 5.32 7.88 -7.69
CA HIS A 2 4.39 8.77 -6.98
C HIS A 2 4.61 10.22 -7.43
N LEU A 3 3.53 10.93 -7.71
CA LEU A 3 3.57 12.38 -7.96
C LEU A 3 3.67 13.11 -6.63
N LEU A 4 4.66 13.98 -6.48
CA LEU A 4 4.90 14.73 -5.25
C LEU A 4 4.26 16.12 -5.30
N PRO A 5 4.09 16.79 -4.15
CA PRO A 5 3.52 18.15 -4.09
C PRO A 5 4.29 19.20 -4.90
N ASN A 6 5.58 19.00 -5.13
CA ASN A 6 6.42 19.86 -5.97
C ASN A 6 6.30 19.57 -7.48
N ASN A 7 5.30 18.77 -7.89
CA ASN A 7 5.05 18.37 -9.27
C ASN A 7 6.17 17.52 -9.92
N GLN A 8 7.02 16.89 -9.12
CA GLN A 8 8.03 15.94 -9.58
C GLN A 8 7.59 14.49 -9.30
N LEU A 9 8.18 13.54 -9.99
CA LEU A 9 7.89 12.13 -9.82
C LEU A 9 8.96 11.47 -8.93
N PHE A 10 8.55 10.89 -7.82
CA PHE A 10 9.36 9.91 -7.12
C PHE A 10 9.25 8.57 -7.84
N ILE A 11 10.37 8.08 -8.37
CA ILE A 11 10.45 6.81 -9.09
C ILE A 11 11.33 5.86 -8.29
N PHE A 12 10.76 4.71 -7.95
CA PHE A 12 11.45 3.64 -7.22
C PHE A 12 11.52 2.39 -8.08
N ALA A 13 12.72 1.82 -8.21
CA ALA A 13 12.94 0.58 -8.93
C ALA A 13 14.03 -0.25 -8.25
N ASN A 14 13.84 -1.57 -8.17
CA ASN A 14 14.73 -2.49 -7.49
C ASN A 14 14.91 -2.12 -6.01
N ARG A 15 15.94 -1.38 -5.69
CA ARG A 15 16.28 -0.85 -4.35
C ARG A 15 16.61 0.64 -4.40
N ASP A 16 16.64 1.21 -5.56
CA ASP A 16 17.06 2.59 -5.80
C ASP A 16 15.87 3.48 -6.13
N SER A 17 16.03 4.77 -5.89
CA SER A 17 14.99 5.75 -6.20
C SER A 17 15.58 7.09 -6.59
N ILE A 18 14.81 7.79 -7.40
CA ILE A 18 15.15 9.10 -7.94
C ILE A 18 13.97 10.06 -7.82
N LEU A 19 14.27 11.34 -7.82
CA LEU A 19 13.33 12.40 -8.10
C LEU A 19 13.52 12.83 -9.56
N TYR A 20 12.43 12.81 -10.30
CA TYR A 20 12.44 13.07 -11.74
C TYR A 20 11.51 14.22 -12.08
N ASP A 21 12.07 15.23 -12.70
CA ASP A 21 11.32 16.32 -13.29
C ASP A 21 10.88 15.92 -14.71
N TRP A 22 9.61 15.59 -14.84
CA TRP A 22 9.03 15.15 -16.10
C TRP A 22 8.85 16.30 -17.12
N GLN A 23 8.85 17.56 -16.67
CA GLN A 23 8.74 18.73 -17.55
C GLN A 23 10.05 19.04 -18.25
N THR A 24 11.16 18.90 -17.54
CA THR A 24 12.51 19.14 -18.07
C THR A 24 13.22 17.87 -18.51
N ASN A 25 12.62 16.70 -18.28
CA ASN A 25 13.17 15.37 -18.56
C ASN A 25 14.53 15.15 -17.85
N THR A 26 14.63 15.56 -16.58
CA THR A 26 15.88 15.47 -15.81
C THR A 26 15.69 14.75 -14.48
N VAL A 27 16.73 14.01 -14.05
CA VAL A 27 16.85 13.52 -12.67
C VAL A 27 17.38 14.66 -11.81
N THR A 28 16.57 15.12 -10.85
CA THR A 28 16.93 16.23 -9.96
C THR A 28 17.57 15.77 -8.66
N GLN A 29 17.28 14.51 -8.24
CA GLN A 29 17.86 13.94 -7.03
C GLN A 29 17.93 12.42 -7.11
N THR A 30 18.96 11.84 -6.50
CA THR A 30 19.07 10.39 -6.25
C THR A 30 19.01 10.15 -4.74
N PHE A 31 18.24 9.18 -4.31
CA PHE A 31 18.06 8.84 -2.91
C PHE A 31 18.95 7.67 -2.47
N PRO A 32 19.19 7.50 -1.16
CA PRO A 32 19.89 6.31 -0.65
C PRO A 32 19.17 5.02 -1.06
N THR A 33 19.96 4.00 -1.40
CA THR A 33 19.45 2.65 -1.68
C THR A 33 18.74 2.07 -0.46
N ILE A 34 17.52 1.54 -0.62
CA ILE A 34 16.81 0.89 0.49
C ILE A 34 17.54 -0.39 0.92
N PRO A 35 17.77 -0.62 2.21
CA PRO A 35 18.39 -1.86 2.69
C PRO A 35 17.52 -3.10 2.40
N GLY A 36 18.17 -4.25 2.26
CA GLY A 36 17.53 -5.57 2.12
C GLY A 36 17.24 -5.96 0.68
N GLU A 37 16.08 -6.55 0.44
CA GLU A 37 15.73 -7.24 -0.80
C GLU A 37 15.25 -6.29 -1.90
N PRO A 38 15.27 -6.70 -3.19
CA PRO A 38 14.64 -5.95 -4.27
C PRO A 38 13.12 -5.87 -4.08
N ARG A 39 12.50 -4.80 -4.61
CA ARG A 39 11.09 -4.48 -4.32
C ARG A 39 10.18 -4.41 -5.54
N ASN A 40 10.73 -4.26 -6.74
CA ASN A 40 9.91 -4.24 -7.95
C ASN A 40 9.69 -5.65 -8.51
N TYR A 41 8.83 -5.77 -9.53
CA TYR A 41 8.59 -7.02 -10.23
C TYR A 41 9.91 -7.66 -10.75
N PRO A 42 10.13 -8.98 -10.60
CA PRO A 42 9.25 -10.00 -10.04
C PRO A 42 9.36 -10.18 -8.52
N SER A 43 10.20 -9.42 -7.82
CA SER A 43 10.28 -9.49 -6.35
C SER A 43 9.02 -8.96 -5.68
N ALA A 44 8.38 -7.98 -6.29
CA ALA A 44 7.07 -7.48 -5.93
C ALA A 44 6.88 -7.15 -4.44
N GLY A 45 7.68 -6.22 -3.95
CA GLY A 45 7.32 -5.41 -2.80
C GLY A 45 6.19 -4.46 -3.19
N SER A 46 5.52 -3.87 -2.25
CA SER A 46 4.50 -2.85 -2.50
C SER A 46 4.92 -1.49 -1.97
N SER A 47 4.36 -0.42 -2.53
CA SER A 47 4.62 0.95 -2.07
C SER A 47 3.37 1.79 -2.08
N VAL A 48 3.33 2.76 -1.15
CA VAL A 48 2.29 3.75 -1.04
C VAL A 48 2.90 5.09 -0.63
N MET A 49 2.40 6.19 -1.15
CA MET A 49 2.63 7.51 -0.58
C MET A 49 1.64 7.71 0.57
N LEU A 50 2.16 8.02 1.76
CA LEU A 50 1.33 8.32 2.92
C LEU A 50 0.63 9.67 2.73
N PRO A 51 -0.53 9.89 3.37
CA PRO A 51 -1.26 11.14 3.23
C PRO A 51 -0.41 12.36 3.60
N LEU A 52 -0.52 13.39 2.79
CA LEU A 52 -0.03 14.72 3.13
C LEU A 52 -0.82 15.26 4.32
N THR A 53 -0.22 16.12 5.14
CA THR A 53 -0.84 16.64 6.35
C THR A 53 -0.84 18.16 6.40
N ALA A 54 -1.84 18.74 7.08
CA ALA A 54 -1.86 20.18 7.33
C ALA A 54 -0.73 20.63 8.27
N ALA A 55 -0.22 19.73 9.11
CA ALA A 55 0.84 20.01 10.07
C ALA A 55 2.17 20.41 9.40
N ASP A 56 2.43 19.90 8.20
CA ASP A 56 3.61 20.24 7.40
C ASP A 56 3.28 21.12 6.17
N GLY A 57 2.10 21.73 6.16
CA GLY A 57 1.64 22.56 5.05
C GLY A 57 1.42 21.79 3.75
N TRP A 58 1.11 20.51 3.82
CA TRP A 58 0.87 19.61 2.69
C TRP A 58 2.11 19.40 1.79
N THR A 59 3.30 19.56 2.35
CA THR A 59 4.57 19.45 1.59
C THR A 59 5.40 18.23 1.93
N GLY A 60 5.18 17.59 3.08
CA GLY A 60 5.94 16.46 3.60
C GLY A 60 5.54 15.15 2.95
N ALA A 61 6.11 14.81 1.81
CA ALA A 61 5.80 13.57 1.12
C ALA A 61 6.58 12.39 1.71
N GLN A 62 5.86 11.40 2.21
CA GLN A 62 6.43 10.20 2.81
C GLN A 62 6.07 8.96 1.98
N ILE A 63 7.08 8.19 1.61
CA ILE A 63 6.91 6.93 0.88
C ILE A 63 7.19 5.75 1.80
N LEU A 64 6.27 4.80 1.83
CA LEU A 64 6.40 3.52 2.51
C LEU A 64 6.56 2.42 1.47
N VAL A 65 7.58 1.58 1.63
CA VAL A 65 7.86 0.42 0.74
C VAL A 65 8.02 -0.82 1.60
N CYS A 66 7.24 -1.87 1.35
CA CYS A 66 7.20 -3.08 2.18
C CYS A 66 7.35 -4.36 1.37
N GLY A 67 7.93 -5.39 1.99
CA GLY A 67 7.96 -6.74 1.45
C GLY A 67 8.88 -6.89 0.23
N GLY A 68 8.59 -7.88 -0.59
CA GLY A 68 9.37 -8.26 -1.77
C GLY A 68 10.01 -9.64 -1.62
N ALA A 69 10.27 -10.31 -2.74
CA ALA A 69 10.97 -11.59 -2.75
C ALA A 69 12.46 -11.41 -2.45
N ALA A 70 13.09 -12.43 -1.89
CA ALA A 70 14.53 -12.45 -1.71
C ALA A 70 15.28 -12.30 -3.05
N ALA A 71 16.46 -11.70 -3.00
CA ALA A 71 17.33 -11.59 -4.17
C ALA A 71 17.58 -13.01 -4.75
N GLY A 72 17.45 -13.14 -6.06
CA GLY A 72 17.61 -14.43 -6.75
C GLY A 72 16.42 -15.39 -6.67
N ALA A 73 15.36 -15.11 -5.92
CA ALA A 73 14.18 -15.98 -5.79
C ALA A 73 13.52 -16.29 -7.14
N PHE A 74 13.50 -15.33 -8.06
CA PHE A 74 12.95 -15.52 -9.41
C PHE A 74 13.86 -16.41 -10.28
N LEU A 75 15.17 -16.38 -10.07
CA LEU A 75 16.13 -17.19 -10.82
C LEU A 75 16.13 -18.67 -10.38
N ASN A 76 15.72 -18.94 -9.17
CA ASN A 76 15.58 -20.29 -8.61
C ASN A 76 14.25 -20.42 -7.85
N THR A 77 13.16 -20.50 -8.59
CA THR A 77 11.80 -20.56 -8.04
C THR A 77 11.55 -21.82 -7.21
N ALA A 78 12.27 -22.91 -7.50
CA ALA A 78 12.16 -24.18 -6.74
C ALA A 78 12.70 -24.06 -5.30
N ALA A 79 13.60 -23.14 -5.04
CA ALA A 79 14.18 -22.93 -3.70
C ALA A 79 13.17 -22.33 -2.71
N GLN A 80 12.10 -21.72 -3.21
CA GLN A 80 11.05 -21.10 -2.39
C GLN A 80 11.62 -20.24 -1.25
N LEU A 81 12.55 -19.33 -1.61
CA LEU A 81 13.24 -18.49 -0.65
C LEU A 81 12.24 -17.63 0.15
N PRO A 82 12.49 -17.39 1.45
CA PRO A 82 11.62 -16.55 2.28
C PRO A 82 11.52 -15.14 1.72
N ALA A 83 10.32 -14.58 1.65
CA ALA A 83 10.10 -13.19 1.29
C ALA A 83 10.64 -12.23 2.36
N SER A 84 10.83 -10.97 2.00
CA SER A 84 11.23 -9.91 2.93
C SER A 84 10.18 -9.68 4.00
N ILE A 85 10.63 -9.38 5.21
CA ILE A 85 9.79 -8.93 6.32
C ILE A 85 9.87 -7.41 6.51
N THR A 86 10.78 -6.73 5.82
CA THR A 86 11.11 -5.33 6.10
C THR A 86 10.24 -4.36 5.34
N CYS A 87 9.96 -3.22 5.99
CA CYS A 87 9.46 -2.00 5.39
C CYS A 87 10.50 -0.89 5.54
N GLY A 88 10.60 -0.03 4.54
CA GLY A 88 11.32 1.23 4.65
C GLY A 88 10.35 2.40 4.47
N ARG A 89 10.50 3.43 5.30
CA ARG A 89 9.78 4.69 5.21
C ARG A 89 10.78 5.82 5.03
N MET A 90 10.53 6.72 4.10
CA MET A 90 11.37 7.88 3.83
C MET A 90 10.51 9.12 3.57
N THR A 91 10.81 10.24 4.23
CA THR A 91 10.29 11.54 3.85
C THR A 91 11.15 12.07 2.71
N VAL A 92 10.66 11.95 1.50
CA VAL A 92 11.43 12.26 0.28
C VAL A 92 11.66 13.75 0.08
N THR A 93 10.91 14.59 0.79
CA THR A 93 11.02 16.06 0.77
C THR A 93 11.90 16.62 1.88
N ASP A 94 12.48 15.79 2.74
CA ASP A 94 13.44 16.23 3.77
C ASP A 94 14.74 16.75 3.13
N ALA A 95 15.46 17.57 3.86
CA ALA A 95 16.78 18.08 3.43
C ALA A 95 17.84 16.97 3.35
N ALA A 96 17.71 15.90 4.16
CA ALA A 96 18.58 14.73 4.18
C ALA A 96 17.73 13.46 4.24
N PRO A 97 17.08 13.06 3.14
CA PRO A 97 16.18 11.92 3.14
C PRO A 97 16.93 10.61 3.36
N GLY A 98 16.36 9.75 4.19
CA GLY A 98 16.91 8.44 4.52
C GLY A 98 15.83 7.42 4.86
N TRP A 99 16.13 6.13 4.64
CA TRP A 99 15.20 5.05 4.94
C TRP A 99 15.20 4.70 6.43
N ALA A 100 14.06 4.91 7.08
CA ALA A 100 13.78 4.36 8.40
C ALA A 100 13.18 2.96 8.23
N MET A 101 13.91 1.93 8.69
CA MET A 101 13.54 0.53 8.48
C MET A 101 12.78 -0.02 9.68
N GLU A 102 11.70 -0.78 9.41
CA GLU A 102 10.90 -1.51 10.39
C GLU A 102 10.56 -2.91 9.86
N ASN A 103 10.12 -3.81 10.72
CA ASN A 103 9.68 -5.15 10.32
C ASN A 103 8.17 -5.29 10.44
N MET A 104 7.56 -5.84 9.39
CA MET A 104 6.18 -6.36 9.46
C MET A 104 6.11 -7.56 10.41
N PRO A 105 4.92 -7.91 10.94
CA PRO A 105 4.74 -9.12 11.72
C PRO A 105 5.02 -10.41 10.95
N MET A 106 4.95 -10.38 9.63
CA MET A 106 5.13 -11.53 8.74
C MET A 106 5.76 -11.14 7.41
N ARG A 107 6.47 -12.10 6.81
CA ARG A 107 7.08 -11.99 5.49
C ARG A 107 6.02 -11.86 4.40
N ARG A 108 6.28 -11.02 3.38
CA ARG A 108 5.31 -10.83 2.31
C ARG A 108 5.99 -10.38 1.02
N ASN A 109 5.66 -11.04 -0.09
CA ASN A 109 5.82 -10.51 -1.43
C ASN A 109 4.45 -10.41 -2.10
N MET A 110 4.33 -9.73 -3.23
CA MET A 110 3.10 -9.52 -4.02
C MET A 110 1.86 -9.14 -3.19
N GLY A 111 2.05 -8.49 -2.04
CA GLY A 111 0.93 -7.96 -1.26
C GLY A 111 0.51 -6.59 -1.76
N ASP A 112 -0.76 -6.26 -1.58
CA ASP A 112 -1.31 -4.94 -1.90
C ASP A 112 -1.23 -4.03 -0.67
N MET A 113 -0.94 -2.75 -0.89
CA MET A 113 -1.00 -1.71 0.13
C MET A 113 -2.15 -0.76 -0.22
N VAL A 114 -3.15 -0.70 0.64
CA VAL A 114 -4.36 0.10 0.44
C VAL A 114 -4.42 1.21 1.49
N LEU A 115 -4.38 2.45 1.03
CA LEU A 115 -4.55 3.62 1.89
C LEU A 115 -6.02 3.73 2.33
N LEU A 116 -6.24 3.96 3.61
CA LEU A 116 -7.55 4.05 4.23
C LEU A 116 -7.96 5.51 4.49
N PRO A 117 -9.27 5.80 4.58
CA PRO A 117 -9.77 7.16 4.88
C PRO A 117 -9.26 7.74 6.21
N ASN A 118 -8.87 6.91 7.16
CA ASN A 118 -8.30 7.32 8.44
C ASN A 118 -6.76 7.40 8.42
N ARG A 119 -6.15 7.55 7.25
CA ARG A 119 -4.70 7.67 7.00
C ARG A 119 -3.87 6.42 7.27
N ASN A 120 -4.45 5.35 7.78
CA ASN A 120 -3.76 4.07 7.94
C ASN A 120 -3.62 3.34 6.59
N VAL A 121 -2.75 2.34 6.55
CA VAL A 121 -2.54 1.49 5.38
C VAL A 121 -2.85 0.04 5.74
N VAL A 122 -3.66 -0.65 4.94
CA VAL A 122 -3.79 -2.10 5.02
C VAL A 122 -2.83 -2.75 4.05
N ILE A 123 -2.04 -3.71 4.54
CA ILE A 123 -1.18 -4.58 3.74
C ILE A 123 -1.86 -5.96 3.70
N ILE A 124 -2.32 -6.39 2.54
CA ILE A 124 -3.17 -7.56 2.37
C ILE A 124 -2.68 -8.42 1.19
N ASN A 125 -3.15 -9.65 1.06
CA ASN A 125 -2.75 -10.60 0.01
C ASN A 125 -1.26 -10.99 0.05
N GLY A 126 -0.82 -11.78 -0.93
CA GLY A 126 0.58 -12.11 -1.15
C GLY A 126 1.05 -13.41 -0.51
N ALA A 127 2.34 -13.65 -0.58
CA ALA A 127 3.00 -14.88 -0.17
C ALA A 127 4.21 -14.64 0.73
N GLY A 128 4.48 -15.59 1.63
CA GLY A 128 5.64 -15.58 2.52
C GLY A 128 6.92 -16.12 1.89
N LYS A 129 6.82 -16.80 0.73
CA LYS A 129 7.95 -17.45 0.04
C LYS A 129 7.86 -17.30 -1.47
N GLY A 130 8.99 -17.42 -2.14
CA GLY A 130 9.11 -17.40 -3.59
C GLY A 130 9.09 -15.98 -4.17
N SER A 131 8.63 -15.84 -5.41
CA SER A 131 8.54 -14.59 -6.15
C SER A 131 7.23 -14.47 -6.90
N GLN A 132 6.92 -13.30 -7.41
CA GLN A 132 5.77 -13.10 -8.28
C GLN A 132 5.95 -13.84 -9.62
N GLY A 133 4.87 -14.44 -10.11
CA GLY A 133 4.83 -15.24 -11.34
C GLY A 133 4.00 -16.52 -11.16
N TRP A 134 3.81 -17.24 -12.24
CA TRP A 134 3.00 -18.47 -12.24
C TRP A 134 3.60 -19.55 -11.34
N GLY A 135 2.90 -19.93 -10.27
CA GLY A 135 3.33 -21.00 -9.37
C GLY A 135 4.67 -20.77 -8.66
N PHE A 136 5.25 -19.56 -8.74
CA PHE A 136 6.58 -19.27 -8.21
C PHE A 136 6.57 -18.91 -6.72
N ALA A 137 5.41 -18.79 -6.12
CA ALA A 137 5.25 -18.45 -4.72
C ALA A 137 4.45 -19.48 -3.95
N SER A 138 4.71 -19.56 -2.66
CA SER A 138 4.00 -20.41 -1.71
C SER A 138 3.85 -19.74 -0.35
N ALA A 139 3.22 -20.46 0.60
CA ALA A 139 2.92 -19.90 1.91
C ALA A 139 2.08 -18.62 1.82
N PRO A 140 0.83 -18.70 1.33
CA PRO A 140 -0.05 -17.54 1.21
C PRO A 140 -0.21 -16.83 2.55
N VAL A 141 -0.14 -15.49 2.53
CA VAL A 141 -0.31 -14.68 3.73
C VAL A 141 -1.76 -14.23 3.80
N GLN A 142 -2.54 -14.96 4.57
CA GLN A 142 -3.98 -14.76 4.70
C GLN A 142 -4.35 -13.72 5.77
N THR A 143 -3.39 -13.30 6.59
CA THR A 143 -3.58 -12.33 7.67
C THR A 143 -3.22 -10.92 7.19
N PRO A 144 -4.18 -9.99 7.05
CA PRO A 144 -3.88 -8.60 6.75
C PRO A 144 -3.14 -7.92 7.90
N VAL A 145 -2.40 -6.87 7.58
CA VAL A 145 -1.68 -6.05 8.54
C VAL A 145 -2.13 -4.60 8.38
N LEU A 146 -2.50 -3.96 9.48
CA LEU A 146 -2.73 -2.53 9.55
C LEU A 146 -1.42 -1.84 9.90
N TYR A 147 -1.04 -0.85 9.13
CA TYR A 147 0.06 0.07 9.44
C TYR A 147 -0.51 1.44 9.80
N SER A 148 -0.16 1.93 10.99
CA SER A 148 -0.59 3.23 11.52
C SER A 148 0.60 4.18 11.50
N PRO A 149 0.71 5.09 10.51
CA PRO A 149 1.90 5.91 10.30
C PRO A 149 2.20 6.87 11.45
N ASP A 150 1.18 7.28 12.21
CA ASP A 150 1.29 8.25 13.30
C ASP A 150 1.72 7.63 14.64
N TYR A 151 1.78 6.30 14.73
CA TYR A 151 2.27 5.61 15.92
C TYR A 151 3.80 5.63 16.00
N ALA A 152 4.33 5.42 17.18
CA ALA A 152 5.77 5.33 17.40
C ALA A 152 6.38 4.15 16.61
N ALA A 153 7.63 4.29 16.17
CA ALA A 153 8.37 3.20 15.54
C ALA A 153 8.35 1.93 16.41
N GLY A 154 8.17 0.77 15.78
CA GLY A 154 8.02 -0.51 16.46
C GLY A 154 6.62 -0.83 16.98
N THR A 155 5.66 0.12 16.93
CA THR A 155 4.27 -0.10 17.35
C THR A 155 3.26 0.13 16.22
N ARG A 156 3.72 0.39 15.00
CA ARG A 156 2.90 0.77 13.86
C ARG A 156 2.11 -0.38 13.23
N PHE A 157 2.55 -1.61 13.43
CA PHE A 157 1.96 -2.78 12.78
C PHE A 157 1.02 -3.53 13.72
N GLN A 158 -0.20 -3.78 13.25
CA GLN A 158 -1.20 -4.61 13.92
C GLN A 158 -1.69 -5.69 12.96
N THR A 159 -1.73 -6.95 13.40
CA THR A 159 -2.35 -8.04 12.66
C THR A 159 -3.86 -7.96 12.77
N LEU A 160 -4.55 -8.24 11.66
CA LEU A 160 -6.00 -8.25 11.58
C LEU A 160 -6.52 -9.66 11.30
N THR A 161 -7.83 -9.88 11.49
CA THR A 161 -8.46 -11.15 11.12
C THR A 161 -8.44 -11.30 9.60
N GLY A 162 -7.93 -12.43 9.13
CA GLY A 162 -7.79 -12.72 7.71
C GLY A 162 -8.94 -13.56 7.14
N SER A 163 -8.84 -13.84 5.84
CA SER A 163 -9.69 -14.74 5.09
C SER A 163 -8.99 -16.09 4.89
N PRO A 164 -9.72 -17.22 4.83
CA PRO A 164 -9.14 -18.51 4.48
C PRO A 164 -8.79 -18.64 2.99
N ILE A 165 -9.07 -17.63 2.16
CA ILE A 165 -8.83 -17.66 0.72
C ILE A 165 -7.40 -17.21 0.41
N PRO A 166 -6.54 -18.06 -0.17
CA PRO A 166 -5.24 -17.62 -0.67
C PRO A 166 -5.38 -16.59 -1.81
N ARG A 167 -4.68 -15.47 -1.69
CA ARG A 167 -4.63 -14.42 -2.70
C ARG A 167 -3.17 -14.19 -3.08
N LEU A 168 -2.73 -14.87 -4.13
CA LEU A 168 -1.36 -14.87 -4.64
C LEU A 168 -1.27 -14.07 -5.95
N TYR A 169 -0.53 -14.57 -6.93
CA TYR A 169 -0.33 -13.90 -8.22
C TYR A 169 -1.67 -13.60 -8.92
N HIS A 170 -1.79 -12.42 -9.50
CA HIS A 170 -3.01 -11.86 -10.11
C HIS A 170 -4.15 -11.58 -9.10
N SER A 171 -3.87 -11.50 -7.81
CA SER A 171 -4.83 -10.91 -6.86
C SER A 171 -4.70 -9.40 -6.83
N THR A 172 -5.73 -8.74 -6.34
CA THR A 172 -5.78 -7.29 -6.17
C THR A 172 -6.65 -6.90 -4.98
N ALA A 173 -6.38 -5.73 -4.41
CA ALA A 173 -7.20 -5.12 -3.38
C ALA A 173 -7.36 -3.63 -3.64
N ASN A 174 -8.59 -3.10 -3.50
CA ASN A 174 -8.89 -1.69 -3.72
C ASN A 174 -9.90 -1.16 -2.70
N LEU A 175 -9.76 0.10 -2.30
CA LEU A 175 -10.70 0.76 -1.41
C LEU A 175 -12.03 1.02 -2.14
N LEU A 176 -13.13 0.65 -1.48
CA LEU A 176 -14.49 0.93 -1.95
C LEU A 176 -15.00 2.26 -1.37
N PRO A 177 -15.98 2.91 -2.02
CA PRO A 177 -16.56 4.17 -1.52
C PRO A 177 -17.18 4.08 -0.13
N ASP A 178 -17.59 2.89 0.31
CA ASP A 178 -18.16 2.65 1.64
C ASP A 178 -17.10 2.42 2.73
N GLY A 179 -15.81 2.45 2.34
CA GLY A 179 -14.66 2.28 3.22
C GLY A 179 -14.21 0.84 3.42
N ARG A 180 -14.90 -0.15 2.83
CA ARG A 180 -14.40 -1.53 2.78
C ARG A 180 -13.31 -1.67 1.72
N ILE A 181 -12.58 -2.77 1.76
CA ILE A 181 -11.58 -3.11 0.75
C ILE A 181 -12.12 -4.27 -0.08
N LEU A 182 -12.31 -4.03 -1.38
CA LEU A 182 -12.56 -5.10 -2.35
C LEU A 182 -11.29 -5.95 -2.47
N VAL A 183 -11.43 -7.27 -2.35
CA VAL A 183 -10.35 -8.23 -2.53
C VAL A 183 -10.81 -9.28 -3.54
N ALA A 184 -10.04 -9.47 -4.60
CA ALA A 184 -10.43 -10.34 -5.70
C ALA A 184 -9.22 -10.97 -6.38
N GLY A 185 -9.49 -11.93 -7.28
CA GLY A 185 -8.49 -12.59 -8.09
C GLY A 185 -7.64 -13.60 -7.31
N SER A 186 -6.56 -13.93 -7.83
CA SER A 186 -5.55 -14.97 -7.65
C SER A 186 -5.66 -16.04 -8.74
N ASN A 187 -4.80 -15.95 -9.72
CA ASN A 187 -4.59 -17.02 -10.70
C ASN A 187 -3.08 -17.26 -10.83
N THR A 188 -2.61 -18.32 -10.21
CA THR A 188 -1.20 -18.71 -10.19
C THR A 188 -0.80 -19.57 -11.38
N HIS A 189 -1.67 -19.71 -12.37
CA HIS A 189 -1.49 -20.57 -13.54
C HIS A 189 -1.52 -19.76 -14.84
N GLN A 190 -0.96 -20.33 -15.92
CA GLN A 190 -1.03 -19.72 -17.24
C GLN A 190 -2.48 -19.63 -17.76
N PHE A 191 -3.26 -20.67 -17.53
CA PHE A 191 -4.68 -20.74 -17.86
C PHE A 191 -5.50 -20.94 -16.59
N TYR A 192 -6.81 -20.78 -16.68
CA TYR A 192 -7.70 -21.07 -15.56
C TYR A 192 -7.59 -22.56 -15.16
N THR A 193 -7.25 -22.78 -13.91
CA THR A 193 -7.08 -24.11 -13.32
C THR A 193 -7.83 -24.16 -12.00
N PHE A 194 -8.81 -25.05 -11.88
CA PHE A 194 -9.72 -25.10 -10.73
C PHE A 194 -9.41 -26.25 -9.76
N THR A 195 -8.28 -26.91 -9.94
CA THR A 195 -7.82 -28.04 -9.10
C THR A 195 -6.35 -27.85 -8.72
N GLY A 196 -5.87 -28.63 -7.74
CA GLY A 196 -4.47 -28.57 -7.30
C GLY A 196 -4.19 -27.46 -6.29
N ALA A 197 -2.91 -27.13 -6.13
CA ALA A 197 -2.47 -26.09 -5.21
C ALA A 197 -2.80 -24.69 -5.77
N TYR A 198 -3.41 -23.84 -4.93
CA TYR A 198 -3.77 -22.47 -5.27
C TYR A 198 -4.52 -22.33 -6.60
N PRO A 199 -5.72 -22.95 -6.71
CA PRO A 199 -6.51 -22.91 -7.92
C PRO A 199 -6.90 -21.46 -8.26
N THR A 200 -7.34 -21.24 -9.52
CA THR A 200 -7.91 -19.96 -9.93
C THR A 200 -9.07 -19.59 -9.02
N GLU A 201 -8.96 -18.45 -8.36
CA GLU A 201 -9.93 -17.95 -7.40
C GLU A 201 -10.88 -16.95 -8.07
N LEU A 202 -12.16 -17.25 -8.10
CA LEU A 202 -13.20 -16.42 -8.71
C LEU A 202 -14.03 -15.65 -7.68
N ARG A 203 -13.93 -15.99 -6.40
CA ARG A 203 -14.68 -15.30 -5.34
C ARG A 203 -14.17 -13.89 -5.15
N ILE A 204 -15.10 -12.99 -4.87
CA ILE A 204 -14.85 -11.60 -4.52
C ILE A 204 -15.23 -11.43 -3.05
N GLU A 205 -14.37 -10.77 -2.28
CA GLU A 205 -14.57 -10.45 -0.87
C GLU A 205 -14.57 -8.95 -0.65
N ALA A 206 -15.26 -8.50 0.39
CA ALA A 206 -15.16 -7.13 0.90
C ALA A 206 -14.62 -7.22 2.34
N PHE A 207 -13.36 -6.89 2.51
CA PHE A 207 -12.72 -6.82 3.82
C PHE A 207 -13.14 -5.54 4.54
N SER A 208 -13.56 -5.66 5.80
CA SER A 208 -13.98 -4.53 6.65
C SER A 208 -12.86 -4.16 7.62
N PRO A 209 -12.15 -3.05 7.40
CA PRO A 209 -11.17 -2.56 8.36
C PRO A 209 -11.79 -2.19 9.71
N PRO A 210 -11.03 -2.22 10.83
CA PRO A 210 -11.57 -2.02 12.18
C PRO A 210 -12.33 -0.71 12.39
N TYR A 211 -11.96 0.37 11.71
CA TYR A 211 -12.65 1.66 11.84
C TYR A 211 -14.11 1.63 11.40
N LEU A 212 -14.55 0.62 10.66
CA LEU A 212 -15.95 0.46 10.25
C LEU A 212 -16.84 -0.10 11.37
N GLY A 213 -16.27 -0.61 12.45
CA GLY A 213 -16.99 -1.20 13.57
C GLY A 213 -17.57 -0.20 14.57
N GLY A 214 -17.28 1.09 14.43
CA GLY A 214 -17.73 2.15 15.34
C GLY A 214 -18.76 3.10 14.73
N ALA A 215 -19.17 4.11 15.52
CA ALA A 215 -19.96 5.23 15.00
C ALA A 215 -19.15 5.97 13.91
N ARG A 216 -19.79 6.22 12.78
CA ARG A 216 -19.15 6.85 11.62
C ARG A 216 -19.76 8.22 11.35
N PRO A 217 -18.94 9.23 11.01
CA PRO A 217 -19.46 10.49 10.51
C PRO A 217 -20.16 10.28 9.17
N ALA A 218 -21.25 10.99 8.95
CA ALA A 218 -21.94 11.05 7.67
C ALA A 218 -21.76 12.42 7.05
N LEU A 219 -21.31 12.47 5.80
CA LEU A 219 -21.27 13.69 5.01
C LEU A 219 -22.68 13.94 4.46
N SER A 220 -23.34 15.00 4.92
CA SER A 220 -24.71 15.34 4.49
C SER A 220 -24.75 16.40 3.39
N ALA A 221 -23.69 17.17 3.22
CA ALA A 221 -23.51 18.07 2.09
C ALA A 221 -22.02 18.15 1.71
N VAL A 222 -21.74 17.86 0.45
CA VAL A 222 -20.42 17.98 -0.17
C VAL A 222 -20.57 18.67 -1.52
N PRO A 223 -19.60 19.51 -1.94
CA PRO A 223 -19.61 20.08 -3.29
C PRO A 223 -19.53 18.98 -4.36
N GLY A 224 -20.24 19.17 -5.46
CA GLY A 224 -20.16 18.26 -6.62
C GLY A 224 -18.83 18.36 -7.39
N ALA A 225 -18.09 19.44 -7.18
CA ALA A 225 -16.75 19.68 -7.75
C ALA A 225 -15.92 20.51 -6.77
N LEU A 226 -14.62 20.27 -6.75
CA LEU A 226 -13.64 21.02 -5.96
C LEU A 226 -12.69 21.75 -6.91
N GLY A 227 -12.36 23.01 -6.59
CA GLY A 227 -11.36 23.80 -7.30
C GLY A 227 -10.11 24.02 -6.45
N TYR A 228 -8.94 24.06 -7.08
CA TYR A 228 -7.70 24.41 -6.38
C TYR A 228 -7.76 25.85 -5.85
N GLY A 229 -7.37 26.05 -4.58
CA GLY A 229 -7.37 27.36 -3.95
C GLY A 229 -8.75 27.94 -3.65
N VAL A 230 -9.81 27.18 -3.84
CA VAL A 230 -11.19 27.60 -3.56
C VAL A 230 -11.67 26.98 -2.24
N ALA A 231 -12.07 27.83 -1.29
CA ALA A 231 -12.69 27.37 -0.05
C ALA A 231 -14.02 26.68 -0.32
N PHE A 232 -14.29 25.59 0.38
CA PHE A 232 -15.55 24.87 0.31
C PHE A 232 -16.02 24.48 1.71
N THR A 233 -17.31 24.16 1.82
CA THR A 233 -17.93 23.71 3.06
C THR A 233 -18.45 22.31 2.90
N VAL A 234 -18.20 21.47 3.91
CA VAL A 234 -18.83 20.15 4.07
C VAL A 234 -19.65 20.14 5.36
N THR A 235 -20.80 19.49 5.33
CA THR A 235 -21.60 19.26 6.53
C THR A 235 -21.43 17.83 6.99
N VAL A 236 -20.99 17.67 8.23
CA VAL A 236 -20.72 16.37 8.85
C VAL A 236 -21.72 16.14 9.98
N ALA A 237 -22.47 15.05 9.92
CA ALA A 237 -23.29 14.56 11.03
C ALA A 237 -22.56 13.42 11.75
N TYR A 238 -22.44 13.51 13.08
CA TYR A 238 -21.82 12.48 13.90
C TYR A 238 -22.61 12.28 15.20
N THR A 239 -22.96 11.06 15.50
CA THR A 239 -23.76 10.68 16.68
C THR A 239 -22.94 10.11 17.83
N GLY A 240 -21.63 9.94 17.65
CA GLY A 240 -20.71 9.47 18.68
C GLY A 240 -20.17 10.61 19.55
N THR A 241 -19.36 10.24 20.54
CA THR A 241 -18.58 11.22 21.32
C THR A 241 -17.30 11.56 20.59
N LEU A 242 -17.05 12.85 20.33
CA LEU A 242 -15.82 13.32 19.73
C LEU A 242 -14.68 13.20 20.76
N ALA A 243 -13.70 12.38 20.48
CA ALA A 243 -12.53 12.15 21.33
C ALA A 243 -11.24 12.75 20.69
N GLY A 244 -11.34 13.92 20.10
CA GLY A 244 -10.20 14.58 19.43
C GLY A 244 -10.63 15.53 18.32
N ASN A 245 -9.71 15.90 17.47
CA ASN A 245 -9.97 16.74 16.31
C ASN A 245 -10.69 15.96 15.21
N ILE A 246 -11.53 16.66 14.46
CA ILE A 246 -12.10 16.14 13.21
C ILE A 246 -11.07 16.39 12.12
N GLU A 247 -10.73 15.34 11.39
CA GLU A 247 -9.90 15.43 10.19
C GLU A 247 -10.74 15.11 8.96
N LEU A 248 -10.54 15.87 7.90
CA LEU A 248 -11.11 15.61 6.59
C LEU A 248 -9.99 15.17 5.66
N ASN A 249 -10.06 13.93 5.18
CA ASN A 249 -9.12 13.38 4.24
C ASN A 249 -9.75 13.28 2.85
N LEU A 250 -9.06 13.79 1.85
CA LEU A 250 -9.43 13.64 0.44
C LEU A 250 -8.61 12.49 -0.15
N LEU A 251 -9.27 11.48 -0.67
CA LEU A 251 -8.62 10.37 -1.36
C LEU A 251 -9.12 10.29 -2.80
N SER A 252 -8.19 10.10 -3.72
CA SER A 252 -8.56 9.73 -5.09
C SER A 252 -9.08 8.28 -5.15
N ALA A 253 -9.75 7.92 -6.22
CA ALA A 253 -10.07 6.52 -6.48
C ALA A 253 -8.76 5.70 -6.52
N PRO A 254 -8.66 4.61 -5.75
CA PRO A 254 -7.44 3.82 -5.69
C PRO A 254 -7.30 2.95 -6.93
N TYR A 255 -6.06 2.79 -7.38
CA TYR A 255 -5.69 1.82 -8.40
C TYR A 255 -4.49 1.02 -7.89
N VAL A 256 -4.61 -0.30 -7.89
CA VAL A 256 -3.53 -1.21 -7.52
C VAL A 256 -3.24 -2.14 -8.69
N THR A 257 -1.98 -2.21 -9.09
CA THR A 257 -1.51 -3.19 -10.07
C THR A 257 -0.13 -3.71 -9.67
N HIS A 258 0.06 -5.04 -9.74
CA HIS A 258 1.33 -5.70 -9.43
C HIS A 258 1.92 -5.27 -8.08
N SER A 259 1.06 -5.14 -7.07
CA SER A 259 1.39 -4.72 -5.69
C SER A 259 1.75 -3.22 -5.52
N PHE A 260 1.59 -2.42 -6.55
CA PHE A 260 1.85 -0.98 -6.47
C PHE A 260 0.55 -0.18 -6.44
N ALA A 261 0.37 0.55 -5.34
CA ALA A 261 -0.74 1.49 -5.20
C ALA A 261 -0.47 2.76 -6.04
N GLN A 262 -1.46 3.16 -6.81
CA GLN A 262 -1.47 4.37 -7.62
C GLN A 262 -2.54 5.31 -7.05
N VAL A 263 -2.36 5.74 -5.80
CA VAL A 263 -3.26 6.66 -5.12
C VAL A 263 -2.62 8.04 -5.11
N HIS A 264 -3.37 9.04 -5.53
CA HIS A 264 -3.01 10.44 -5.37
C HIS A 264 -3.90 11.05 -4.29
N ILE A 265 -3.31 11.86 -3.44
CA ILE A 265 -3.99 12.59 -2.36
C ILE A 265 -4.01 14.06 -2.71
#